data_7f04c6b905001bf94db9c7d39bceaaf2
#
_entry.id   7f04c6b905001bf94db9c7d39bceaaf2
#
_cell.length_a   1.000
_cell.length_b   1.000
_cell.length_c   1.000
_cell.angle_alpha   90.00
_cell.angle_beta   90.00
_cell.angle_gamma   90.00
#
_symmetry.space_group_name_H-M   'P 1'
#
loop_
_entity.id
_entity.type
_entity.pdbx_description
1 polymer ?
#
loop_
_entity_poly.entity_id
_entity_poly.type
_entity_poly.pdbx_seq_one_letter_code
_entity_poly.pdbx_strand_id
1 'polypeptide(L)'
;MNAEPKKLELADQMQTDVRRREIQILINVVEPDPEYQPFILTDEASLFAAVDADEETMTRRLNSYFGDGIELQLRLPMWKLVDDIKRQRPGWPEDAS
;
A
#
# COMPACT_ATOMS: atom_id res chain seq x y z
N MET A 1 -26.11 20.22 5.99
CA MET A 1 -25.78 19.89 5.64
C MET A 1 -24.79 19.94 5.07
N ASN A 2 -24.14 20.17 4.74
CA ASN A 2 -23.26 20.32 4.26
C ASN A 2 -22.20 19.53 4.31
N ALA A 3 -22.09 18.59 4.53
CA ALA A 3 -21.04 17.61 4.61
C ALA A 3 -20.77 16.89 3.33
N GLU A 4 -21.47 17.17 2.30
CA GLU A 4 -21.34 16.45 1.04
C GLU A 4 -19.95 16.50 0.44
N PRO A 5 -19.31 17.66 0.36
CA PRO A 5 -17.97 17.66 -0.23
C PRO A 5 -16.99 16.82 0.56
N LYS A 6 -17.15 16.82 1.86
CA LYS A 6 -16.26 16.03 2.68
C LYS A 6 -16.50 14.55 2.49
N LYS A 7 -17.74 14.18 2.29
CA LYS A 7 -18.06 12.79 2.03
C LYS A 7 -17.39 12.31 0.76
N LEU A 8 -17.36 13.16 -0.25
CA LEU A 8 -16.72 12.78 -1.50
C LEU A 8 -15.24 12.57 -1.30
N GLU A 9 -14.61 13.44 -0.54
CA GLU A 9 -13.18 13.27 -0.27
C GLU A 9 -12.92 12.01 0.53
N LEU A 10 -13.77 11.73 1.49
CA LEU A 10 -13.61 10.52 2.27
C LEU A 10 -13.81 9.28 1.41
N ALA A 11 -14.77 9.35 0.47
CA ALA A 11 -14.97 8.23 -0.42
C ALA A 11 -13.73 7.94 -1.24
N ASP A 12 -12.99 8.97 -1.64
CA ASP A 12 -11.79 8.80 -2.43
C ASP A 12 -10.68 8.10 -1.66
N GLN A 13 -10.80 8.01 -0.35
CA GLN A 13 -9.79 7.38 0.50
C GLN A 13 -10.32 6.21 1.30
N MET A 14 -11.56 5.80 1.04
CA MET A 14 -12.23 4.85 1.90
C MET A 14 -11.52 3.50 1.92
N GLN A 15 -11.13 2.97 0.76
CA GLN A 15 -10.47 1.68 0.69
C GLN A 15 -9.08 1.74 1.30
N THR A 16 -8.41 2.86 1.10
CA THR A 16 -7.09 3.07 1.67
C THR A 16 -7.18 3.15 3.20
N ASP A 17 -8.19 3.85 3.71
CA ASP A 17 -8.32 4.04 5.15
C ASP A 17 -8.58 2.72 5.87
N VAL A 18 -9.40 1.84 5.31
CA VAL A 18 -9.68 0.57 6.00
C VAL A 18 -8.49 -0.37 5.96
N ARG A 19 -7.52 -0.10 5.10
CA ARG A 19 -6.30 -0.91 5.00
C ARG A 19 -5.06 -0.11 5.38
N ARG A 20 -5.24 0.90 6.20
CA ARG A 20 -4.15 1.83 6.52
C ARG A 20 -2.95 1.12 7.11
N ARG A 21 -3.18 0.17 8.00
CA ARG A 21 -2.10 -0.55 8.65
C ARG A 21 -1.25 -1.31 7.63
N GLU A 22 -1.93 -2.04 6.78
CA GLU A 22 -1.23 -2.85 5.77
C GLU A 22 -0.49 -1.97 4.77
N ILE A 23 -1.14 -0.89 4.35
CA ILE A 23 -0.52 0.03 3.40
C ILE A 23 0.71 0.69 4.02
N GLN A 24 0.62 1.07 5.30
CA GLN A 24 1.76 1.67 5.97
C GLN A 24 2.92 0.69 6.06
N ILE A 25 2.64 -0.58 6.28
CA ILE A 25 3.69 -1.59 6.30
C ILE A 25 4.38 -1.66 4.94
N LEU A 26 3.61 -1.70 3.86
CA LEU A 26 4.18 -1.75 2.53
C LEU A 26 5.04 -0.53 2.24
N ILE A 27 4.57 0.65 2.61
CA ILE A 27 5.33 1.87 2.41
C ILE A 27 6.63 1.83 3.21
N ASN A 28 6.57 1.36 4.45
CA ASN A 28 7.77 1.26 5.27
C ASN A 28 8.80 0.30 4.68
N VAL A 29 8.34 -0.76 4.02
CA VAL A 29 9.24 -1.71 3.40
C VAL A 29 9.92 -1.12 2.17
N VAL A 30 9.15 -0.45 1.31
CA VAL A 30 9.70 0.05 0.06
C VAL A 30 10.38 1.40 0.21
N GLU A 31 10.02 2.18 1.23
CA GLU A 31 10.65 3.46 1.51
C GLU A 31 10.76 3.64 3.01
N PRO A 32 11.85 3.14 3.61
CA PRO A 32 11.99 3.23 5.08
C PRO A 32 12.25 4.62 5.60
N ASP A 33 12.64 5.57 4.75
CA ASP A 33 12.92 6.92 5.21
C ASP A 33 11.62 7.71 5.26
N PRO A 34 11.17 8.14 6.46
CA PRO A 34 9.89 8.84 6.56
C PRO A 34 9.82 10.14 5.78
N GLU A 35 10.98 10.75 5.49
CA GLU A 35 10.97 12.00 4.73
C GLU A 35 10.50 11.81 3.30
N TYR A 36 10.63 10.61 2.78
CA TYR A 36 10.28 10.33 1.39
C TYR A 36 8.98 9.55 1.27
N GLN A 37 8.29 9.33 2.37
CA GLN A 37 7.01 8.62 2.33
C GLN A 37 5.88 9.59 1.99
N PRO A 38 4.87 9.12 1.23
CA PRO A 38 3.75 9.99 0.89
C PRO A 38 2.90 10.32 2.11
N PHE A 39 2.36 11.54 2.12
CA PHE A 39 1.47 11.97 3.19
C PHE A 39 0.03 11.58 2.96
N ILE A 40 -0.42 11.72 1.73
CA ILE A 40 -1.83 11.57 1.38
C ILE A 40 -1.94 10.52 0.30
N LEU A 41 -2.81 9.54 0.53
CA LEU A 41 -3.03 8.46 -0.42
C LEU A 41 -4.50 8.39 -0.74
N THR A 42 -4.80 8.40 -2.03
CA THR A 42 -6.17 8.16 -2.49
C THR A 42 -6.35 6.69 -2.79
N ASP A 43 -7.60 6.30 -3.04
CA ASP A 43 -7.89 4.91 -3.39
C ASP A 43 -7.28 4.50 -4.72
N GLU A 44 -6.84 5.46 -5.52
CA GLU A 44 -6.22 5.14 -6.81
C GLU A 44 -4.70 5.08 -6.75
N ALA A 45 -4.10 5.48 -5.63
CA ALA A 45 -2.65 5.55 -5.54
C ALA A 45 -2.03 4.15 -5.51
N SER A 46 -0.98 3.96 -6.31
CA SER A 46 -0.21 2.72 -6.33
C SER A 46 1.16 2.98 -5.69
N LEU A 47 1.83 1.91 -5.30
CA LEU A 47 3.21 2.06 -4.82
C LEU A 47 4.09 2.62 -5.91
N PHE A 48 3.89 2.17 -7.14
CA PHE A 48 4.68 2.64 -8.27
C PHE A 48 4.59 4.15 -8.43
N ALA A 49 3.39 4.71 -8.23
CA ALA A 49 3.19 6.14 -8.43
C ALA A 49 3.48 6.97 -7.18
N ALA A 50 3.27 6.42 -6.00
CA ALA A 50 3.35 7.19 -4.78
C ALA A 50 4.73 7.23 -4.16
N VAL A 51 5.55 6.22 -4.40
CA VAL A 51 6.88 6.11 -3.81
C VAL A 51 7.93 6.37 -4.89
N ASP A 52 8.94 7.13 -4.55
CA ASP A 52 9.95 7.60 -5.51
C ASP A 52 11.10 6.63 -5.67
N ALA A 53 10.89 5.36 -5.44
CA ALA A 53 11.87 4.31 -5.70
C ALA A 53 11.48 3.63 -7.01
N ASP A 54 12.47 3.05 -7.71
CA ASP A 54 12.13 2.36 -8.94
C ASP A 54 11.46 1.03 -8.64
N GLU A 55 10.80 0.48 -9.65
CA GLU A 55 10.00 -0.72 -9.49
C GLU A 55 10.85 -1.92 -9.08
N GLU A 56 12.04 -2.02 -9.63
CA GLU A 56 12.93 -3.13 -9.31
C GLU A 56 13.36 -3.09 -7.86
N THR A 57 13.69 -1.92 -7.35
CA THR A 57 14.09 -1.76 -5.95
C THR A 57 12.93 -2.11 -5.03
N MET A 58 11.73 -1.63 -5.34
CA MET A 58 10.57 -1.93 -4.52
C MET A 58 10.27 -3.42 -4.52
N THR A 59 10.35 -4.05 -5.67
CA THR A 59 10.11 -5.50 -5.77
C THR A 59 11.12 -6.28 -4.94
N ARG A 60 12.37 -5.90 -5.01
CA ARG A 60 13.41 -6.58 -4.25
C ARG A 60 13.16 -6.44 -2.74
N ARG A 61 12.80 -5.26 -2.30
CA ARG A 61 12.54 -5.03 -0.88
C ARG A 61 11.31 -5.80 -0.40
N LEU A 62 10.28 -5.85 -1.21
CA LEU A 62 9.08 -6.59 -0.85
C LEU A 62 9.34 -8.10 -0.86
N ASN A 63 10.15 -8.58 -1.79
CA ASN A 63 10.52 -9.99 -1.79
C ASN A 63 11.35 -10.36 -0.57
N SER A 64 12.18 -9.45 -0.09
CA SER A 64 12.90 -9.68 1.16
C SER A 64 11.96 -9.78 2.35
N TYR A 65 10.90 -9.00 2.34
CA TYR A 65 9.96 -8.98 3.43
C TYR A 65 9.03 -10.20 3.40
N PHE A 66 8.48 -10.53 2.25
CA PHE A 66 7.49 -11.60 2.13
C PHE A 66 8.11 -12.96 1.78
N GLY A 67 9.34 -12.97 1.28
CA GLY A 67 9.93 -14.17 0.74
C GLY A 67 9.65 -14.31 -0.74
N ASP A 68 10.39 -15.19 -1.38
CA ASP A 68 10.23 -15.43 -2.82
C ASP A 68 8.91 -16.12 -3.09
N GLY A 69 8.45 -16.00 -4.32
CA GLY A 69 7.26 -16.73 -4.74
C GLY A 69 5.98 -15.92 -4.63
N ILE A 70 6.03 -14.72 -4.10
CA ILE A 70 4.85 -13.86 -4.07
C ILE A 70 4.79 -13.04 -5.36
N GLU A 71 3.60 -12.86 -5.87
CA GLU A 71 3.38 -12.02 -7.04
C GLU A 71 2.98 -10.63 -6.61
N LEU A 72 3.68 -9.63 -7.15
CA LEU A 72 3.49 -8.25 -6.74
C LEU A 72 3.20 -7.40 -7.96
N GLN A 73 2.06 -6.73 -7.96
CA GLN A 73 1.67 -5.83 -9.03
C GLN A 73 1.66 -4.42 -8.50
N LEU A 74 2.81 -3.76 -8.58
CA LEU A 74 3.03 -2.49 -7.91
C LEU A 74 2.26 -1.34 -8.53
N ARG A 75 1.70 -1.55 -9.71
CA ARG A 75 0.91 -0.51 -10.39
C ARG A 75 -0.57 -0.56 -10.06
N LEU A 76 -1.00 -1.58 -9.34
CA LEU A 76 -2.37 -1.61 -8.83
C LEU A 76 -2.54 -0.56 -7.73
N PRO A 77 -3.75 -0.05 -7.53
CA PRO A 77 -4.02 0.73 -6.32
C PRO A 77 -3.57 -0.06 -5.10
N MET A 78 -3.02 0.64 -4.13
CA MET A 78 -2.42 -0.05 -2.98
C MET A 78 -3.40 -0.93 -2.25
N TRP A 79 -4.67 -0.52 -2.15
CA TRP A 79 -5.63 -1.36 -1.45
C TRP A 79 -5.90 -2.66 -2.20
N LYS A 80 -5.83 -2.63 -3.52
CA LYS A 80 -5.97 -3.87 -4.30
C LYS A 80 -4.73 -4.73 -4.16
N LEU A 81 -3.58 -4.12 -4.09
CA LEU A 81 -2.34 -4.85 -3.84
C LEU A 81 -2.38 -5.52 -2.46
N VAL A 82 -2.88 -4.81 -1.45
CA VAL A 82 -3.04 -5.39 -0.12
C VAL A 82 -3.92 -6.63 -0.18
N ASP A 83 -5.06 -6.53 -0.85
CA ASP A 83 -5.98 -7.67 -0.95
C ASP A 83 -5.33 -8.83 -1.69
N ASP A 84 -4.55 -8.54 -2.72
CA ASP A 84 -3.85 -9.57 -3.48
C ASP A 84 -2.79 -10.26 -2.63
N ILE A 85 -2.07 -9.49 -1.84
CA ILE A 85 -1.07 -10.05 -0.93
C ILE A 85 -1.73 -10.92 0.12
N LYS A 86 -2.84 -10.48 0.68
CA LYS A 86 -3.53 -11.27 1.68
C LYS A 86 -4.06 -12.58 1.11
N ARG A 87 -4.40 -12.59 -0.17
CA ARG A 87 -4.82 -13.82 -0.82
C ARG A 87 -3.68 -14.80 -0.93
N GLN A 88 -2.47 -14.30 -1.17
CA GLN A 88 -1.29 -15.16 -1.28
C GLN A 88 -0.68 -15.48 0.07
N ARG A 89 -0.84 -14.58 1.04
CA ARG A 89 -0.30 -14.74 2.40
C ARG A 89 -1.41 -14.44 3.41
N PRO A 90 -2.32 -15.41 3.65
CA PRO A 90 -3.51 -15.12 4.45
C PRO A 90 -3.23 -14.67 5.88
N GLY A 91 -2.07 -15.01 6.43
CA GLY A 91 -1.75 -14.60 7.79
C GLY A 91 -1.18 -13.20 7.91
N TRP A 92 -0.82 -12.60 6.78
CA TRP A 92 -0.25 -11.26 6.82
C TRP A 92 -1.34 -10.24 7.10
N PRO A 93 -1.11 -9.19 7.90
CA PRO A 93 0.17 -8.81 8.47
C PRO A 93 0.47 -9.42 9.85
N GLU A 94 -0.44 -10.15 10.43
CA GLU A 94 -0.24 -10.64 11.79
C GLU A 94 0.93 -11.62 11.89
N ASP A 95 1.07 -12.49 10.92
CA ASP A 95 2.15 -13.47 10.93
C ASP A 95 3.52 -12.83 10.77
N ALA A 96 3.58 -11.66 10.16
CA ALA A 96 4.84 -10.99 9.89
C ALA A 96 5.34 -10.19 11.09
N SER A 97 4.54 -10.05 12.10
CA SER A 97 4.88 -9.22 13.27
C SER A 97 5.97 -9.82 14.14
#